data_078cc14887693f869756ba353229caca
#
_entry.id   078cc14887693f869756ba353229caca
#
_cell.length_a   1.000
_cell.length_b   1.000
_cell.length_c   1.000
_cell.angle_alpha   90.00
_cell.angle_beta   90.00
_cell.angle_gamma   90.00
#
_symmetry.space_group_name_H-M   'P 1'
#
loop_
_entity.id
_entity.type
_entity.pdbx_description
1 polymer ?
#
loop_
_entity_poly.entity_id
_entity_poly.type
_entity_poly.pdbx_seq_one_letter_code
_entity_poly.pdbx_strand_id
1 'polypeptide(L)'
;MHDNAIYYWRTTFSLNDAEKDFLKKHDITKMYVHFFDVNNQWQGTNGEYVVPEATIQFNNSMPSGVEVIPTVYITTSAMEKMQLKEDEYAEKIFKRVNAICRRNGIAFKELQLDCDWTKSTRKHFFKLCEKMKQYMDSTQTLSSTIRLHQLTQIPPPVDKGVLMVYNTGNLMEMTTDNSIFSRKDIEPYLRDHR
;
A
#
# COMPACT_ATOMS: atom_id res chain seq x y z
N MET A 1 -16.73 16.70 1.05
CA MET A 1 -16.03 16.72 -0.25
C MET A 1 -15.48 15.33 -0.44
N HIS A 2 -15.81 14.64 -1.53
CA HIS A 2 -15.24 13.32 -1.79
C HIS A 2 -13.92 13.53 -2.53
N ASP A 3 -12.83 12.97 -1.99
CA ASP A 3 -11.53 12.98 -2.66
C ASP A 3 -11.50 11.83 -3.68
N ASN A 4 -11.37 12.16 -4.95
CA ASN A 4 -11.12 11.15 -5.97
C ASN A 4 -9.64 10.78 -5.96
N ALA A 5 -9.35 9.50 -5.85
CA ALA A 5 -8.00 8.98 -5.78
C ALA A 5 -7.79 7.84 -6.76
N ILE A 6 -6.56 7.66 -7.21
CA ILE A 6 -6.15 6.51 -8.03
C ILE A 6 -4.90 5.87 -7.47
N TYR A 7 -4.69 4.60 -7.83
CA TYR A 7 -3.43 3.89 -7.62
C TYR A 7 -2.55 3.96 -8.87
N TYR A 8 -1.26 4.24 -8.67
CA TYR A 8 -0.25 4.18 -9.70
C TYR A 8 0.75 3.07 -9.35
N TRP A 9 0.61 1.93 -10.03
CA TRP A 9 1.35 0.70 -9.69
C TRP A 9 2.37 0.31 -10.77
N ARG A 10 3.27 1.24 -11.08
CA ARG A 10 4.38 1.03 -12.04
C ARG A 10 5.71 1.32 -11.36
N THR A 11 6.77 0.66 -11.80
CA THR A 11 8.13 0.91 -11.31
C THR A 11 8.78 2.15 -11.92
N THR A 12 8.17 2.73 -12.95
CA THR A 12 8.60 4.00 -13.54
C THR A 12 7.43 4.98 -13.53
N PHE A 13 7.60 6.09 -12.82
CA PHE A 13 6.63 7.16 -12.84
C PHE A 13 6.82 8.01 -14.10
N SER A 14 5.85 7.91 -14.99
CA SER A 14 5.80 8.70 -16.21
C SER A 14 4.33 8.87 -16.60
N LEU A 15 3.88 10.12 -16.66
CA LEU A 15 2.53 10.47 -17.10
C LEU A 15 2.61 11.14 -18.47
N ASN A 16 1.92 10.56 -19.45
CA ASN A 16 1.70 11.20 -20.75
C ASN A 16 0.56 12.24 -20.65
N ASP A 17 0.33 12.99 -21.72
CA ASP A 17 -0.66 14.06 -21.69
C ASP A 17 -2.10 13.55 -21.53
N ALA A 18 -2.43 12.40 -22.13
CA ALA A 18 -3.73 11.77 -21.96
C ALA A 18 -3.99 11.34 -20.49
N GLU A 19 -2.97 10.81 -19.82
CA GLU A 19 -3.04 10.47 -18.39
C GLU A 19 -3.20 11.73 -17.52
N LYS A 20 -2.50 12.81 -17.83
CA LYS A 20 -2.66 14.11 -17.13
C LYS A 20 -4.05 14.69 -17.34
N ASP A 21 -4.58 14.61 -18.56
CA ASP A 21 -5.93 15.08 -18.88
C ASP A 21 -7.00 14.21 -18.19
N PHE A 22 -6.76 12.91 -18.06
CA PHE A 22 -7.61 12.02 -17.27
C PHE A 22 -7.68 12.45 -15.81
N LEU A 23 -6.54 12.76 -15.18
CA LEU A 23 -6.51 13.22 -13.79
C LEU A 23 -7.37 14.48 -13.60
N LYS A 24 -7.25 15.46 -14.50
CA LYS A 24 -8.02 16.70 -14.47
C LYS A 24 -9.51 16.45 -14.70
N LYS A 25 -9.84 15.67 -15.75
CA LYS A 25 -11.24 15.37 -16.14
C LYS A 25 -12.02 14.68 -15.03
N HIS A 26 -11.36 13.89 -14.20
CA HIS A 26 -11.98 13.11 -13.15
C HIS A 26 -11.73 13.68 -11.75
N ASP A 27 -11.25 14.94 -11.66
CA ASP A 27 -10.98 15.62 -10.39
C ASP A 27 -10.14 14.75 -9.43
N ILE A 28 -9.10 14.08 -9.98
CA ILE A 28 -8.22 13.27 -9.17
C ILE A 28 -7.31 14.18 -8.36
N THR A 29 -7.49 14.15 -7.04
CA THR A 29 -6.72 14.98 -6.10
C THR A 29 -5.68 14.22 -5.33
N LYS A 30 -5.74 12.86 -5.34
CA LYS A 30 -4.81 11.98 -4.63
C LYS A 30 -4.33 10.84 -5.51
N MET A 31 -3.06 10.50 -5.38
CA MET A 31 -2.45 9.38 -6.08
C MET A 31 -1.65 8.52 -5.11
N TYR A 32 -2.10 7.27 -4.90
CA TYR A 32 -1.35 6.24 -4.19
C TYR A 32 -0.30 5.67 -5.13
N VAL A 33 0.94 6.05 -4.90
CA VAL A 33 2.06 5.70 -5.78
C VAL A 33 2.88 4.59 -5.16
N HIS A 34 2.99 3.47 -5.85
CA HIS A 34 3.85 2.37 -5.43
C HIS A 34 5.31 2.81 -5.42
N PHE A 35 5.95 2.84 -4.26
CA PHE A 35 7.33 3.29 -4.12
C PHE A 35 8.32 2.15 -4.22
N PHE A 36 8.07 1.05 -3.54
CA PHE A 36 8.87 -0.17 -3.58
C PHE A 36 8.15 -1.31 -2.87
N ASP A 37 8.61 -2.51 -3.17
CA ASP A 37 8.26 -3.71 -2.44
C ASP A 37 9.25 -3.95 -1.29
N VAL A 38 8.75 -4.53 -0.20
CA VAL A 38 9.55 -5.11 0.86
C VAL A 38 9.37 -6.63 0.78
N ASN A 39 10.42 -7.30 0.36
CA ASN A 39 10.40 -8.73 0.09
C ASN A 39 11.54 -9.42 0.81
N ASN A 40 11.48 -10.74 0.94
CA ASN A 40 12.61 -11.52 1.40
C ASN A 40 13.32 -12.16 0.20
N GLN A 41 14.65 -12.11 0.22
CA GLN A 41 15.50 -12.76 -0.76
C GLN A 41 16.46 -13.71 -0.11
N TRP A 42 16.76 -14.80 -0.79
CA TRP A 42 17.80 -15.75 -0.42
C TRP A 42 19.17 -15.29 -0.93
N GLN A 43 20.14 -15.17 -0.03
CA GLN A 43 21.53 -14.84 -0.39
C GLN A 43 22.49 -16.00 -0.03
N GLY A 44 22.38 -17.10 -0.73
CA GLY A 44 23.32 -18.21 -0.62
C GLY A 44 23.56 -18.66 0.83
N THR A 45 24.82 -18.69 1.27
CA THR A 45 25.20 -19.14 2.62
C THR A 45 24.78 -18.22 3.76
N ASN A 46 24.40 -16.98 3.45
CA ASN A 46 24.02 -15.99 4.47
C ASN A 46 22.53 -16.01 4.86
N GLY A 47 21.73 -16.87 4.20
CA GLY A 47 20.31 -17.02 4.50
C GLY A 47 19.39 -16.02 3.81
N GLU A 48 18.20 -15.83 4.38
CA GLU A 48 17.18 -14.94 3.83
C GLU A 48 17.26 -13.54 4.46
N TYR A 49 17.10 -12.52 3.63
CA TYR A 49 17.10 -11.11 4.02
C TYR A 49 15.84 -10.42 3.54
N VAL A 50 15.36 -9.50 4.36
CA VAL A 50 14.30 -8.57 3.94
C VAL A 50 14.95 -7.39 3.22
N VAL A 51 14.57 -7.21 1.96
CA VAL A 51 15.15 -6.19 1.06
C VAL A 51 14.06 -5.39 0.36
N PRO A 52 14.37 -4.13 -0.01
CA PRO A 52 13.52 -3.36 -0.89
C PRO A 52 13.78 -3.77 -2.34
N GLU A 53 12.69 -3.99 -3.09
CA GLU A 53 12.69 -4.33 -4.52
C GLU A 53 11.81 -3.37 -5.31
N ALA A 54 11.84 -3.48 -6.64
CA ALA A 54 10.96 -2.75 -7.55
C ALA A 54 10.84 -1.26 -7.22
N THR A 55 11.94 -0.62 -6.80
CA THR A 55 11.95 0.79 -6.41
C THR A 55 11.61 1.69 -7.59
N ILE A 56 10.62 2.55 -7.39
CA ILE A 56 10.13 3.48 -8.41
C ILE A 56 11.22 4.44 -8.88
N GLN A 57 11.23 4.70 -10.18
CA GLN A 57 12.03 5.75 -10.82
C GLN A 57 11.10 6.85 -11.35
N PHE A 58 11.42 8.10 -11.05
CA PHE A 58 10.61 9.23 -11.50
C PHE A 58 11.26 9.86 -12.75
N ASN A 59 10.56 9.73 -13.89
CA ASN A 59 10.98 10.35 -15.16
C ASN A 59 10.30 11.72 -15.38
N ASN A 60 9.19 11.97 -14.71
CA ASN A 60 8.49 13.26 -14.73
C ASN A 60 8.28 13.78 -13.31
N SER A 61 8.12 15.08 -13.19
CA SER A 61 7.63 15.69 -11.95
C SER A 61 6.17 15.29 -11.70
N MET A 62 5.79 15.34 -10.43
CA MET A 62 4.40 15.12 -10.05
C MET A 62 3.49 16.19 -10.63
N PRO A 63 2.26 15.86 -11.06
CA PRO A 63 1.30 16.85 -11.53
C PRO A 63 0.91 17.80 -10.38
N SER A 64 0.80 19.09 -10.68
CA SER A 64 0.36 20.08 -9.69
C SER A 64 -1.07 19.81 -9.24
N GLY A 65 -1.35 20.01 -7.95
CA GLY A 65 -2.68 19.81 -7.38
C GLY A 65 -3.04 18.35 -7.05
N VAL A 66 -2.13 17.41 -7.27
CA VAL A 66 -2.31 16.01 -6.88
C VAL A 66 -1.40 15.68 -5.68
N GLU A 67 -2.01 15.29 -4.57
CA GLU A 67 -1.30 14.80 -3.40
C GLU A 67 -0.76 13.40 -3.67
N VAL A 68 0.53 13.21 -3.42
CA VAL A 68 1.18 11.90 -3.55
C VAL A 68 1.14 11.18 -2.21
N ILE A 69 0.66 9.95 -2.24
CA ILE A 69 0.66 9.05 -1.10
C ILE A 69 1.65 7.92 -1.39
N PRO A 70 2.86 7.95 -0.80
CA PRO A 70 3.79 6.85 -0.91
C PRO A 70 3.13 5.55 -0.44
N THR A 71 3.16 4.53 -1.28
CA THR A 71 2.60 3.21 -0.96
C THR A 71 3.72 2.18 -0.99
N VAL A 72 3.90 1.47 0.11
CA VAL A 72 4.91 0.42 0.27
C VAL A 72 4.21 -0.92 0.37
N TYR A 73 4.49 -1.80 -0.59
CA TYR A 73 3.98 -3.16 -0.55
C TYR A 73 4.90 -4.05 0.28
N ILE A 74 4.32 -4.83 1.20
CA ILE A 74 5.06 -5.74 2.08
C ILE A 74 4.53 -7.14 1.88
N THR A 75 5.38 -8.04 1.41
CA THR A 75 4.99 -9.44 1.21
C THR A 75 4.76 -10.14 2.55
N THR A 76 3.88 -11.13 2.56
CA THR A 76 3.62 -11.95 3.76
C THR A 76 4.89 -12.65 4.25
N SER A 77 5.73 -13.12 3.33
CA SER A 77 7.01 -13.75 3.66
C SER A 77 8.00 -12.78 4.31
N ALA A 78 8.05 -11.52 3.86
CA ALA A 78 8.85 -10.49 4.52
C ALA A 78 8.34 -10.21 5.94
N MET A 79 7.01 -10.16 6.14
CA MET A 79 6.43 -10.00 7.48
C MET A 79 6.84 -11.11 8.45
N GLU A 80 6.89 -12.36 8.01
CA GLU A 80 7.36 -13.47 8.83
C GLU A 80 8.83 -13.29 9.27
N LYS A 81 9.67 -12.76 8.39
CA LYS A 81 11.10 -12.51 8.68
C LYS A 81 11.36 -11.26 9.51
N MET A 82 10.39 -10.34 9.58
CA MET A 82 10.48 -9.13 10.42
C MET A 82 10.23 -9.39 11.90
N GLN A 83 9.82 -10.60 12.26
CA GLN A 83 9.55 -10.96 13.65
C GLN A 83 10.68 -10.52 14.59
N LEU A 84 10.32 -9.83 15.67
CA LEU A 84 11.21 -9.23 16.68
C LEU A 84 12.10 -8.07 16.18
N LYS A 85 11.93 -7.65 14.92
CA LYS A 85 12.68 -6.54 14.30
C LYS A 85 11.76 -5.49 13.68
N GLU A 86 10.49 -5.47 14.08
CA GLU A 86 9.48 -4.58 13.47
C GLU A 86 9.86 -3.11 13.60
N ASP A 87 10.53 -2.73 14.71
CA ASP A 87 11.01 -1.37 14.92
C ASP A 87 12.13 -1.00 13.94
N GLU A 88 13.12 -1.86 13.78
CA GLU A 88 14.23 -1.67 12.82
C GLU A 88 13.71 -1.53 11.38
N TYR A 89 12.74 -2.37 10.99
CA TYR A 89 12.18 -2.31 9.64
C TYR A 89 11.26 -1.10 9.44
N ALA A 90 10.50 -0.70 10.44
CA ALA A 90 9.71 0.53 10.39
C ALA A 90 10.63 1.76 10.14
N GLU A 91 11.74 1.86 10.85
CA GLU A 91 12.73 2.91 10.65
C GLU A 91 13.32 2.89 9.24
N LYS A 92 13.75 1.71 8.77
CA LYS A 92 14.35 1.55 7.44
C LYS A 92 13.37 1.91 6.32
N ILE A 93 12.12 1.45 6.42
CA ILE A 93 11.05 1.77 5.45
C ILE A 93 10.81 3.27 5.44
N PHE A 94 10.62 3.89 6.61
CA PHE A 94 10.34 5.32 6.71
C PHE A 94 11.50 6.19 6.18
N LYS A 95 12.74 5.84 6.53
CA LYS A 95 13.95 6.53 6.01
C LYS A 95 14.03 6.42 4.49
N ARG A 96 13.71 5.26 3.92
CA ARG A 96 13.72 5.05 2.46
C ARG A 96 12.63 5.86 1.76
N VAL A 97 11.41 5.86 2.28
CA VAL A 97 10.32 6.70 1.76
C VAL A 97 10.74 8.17 1.75
N ASN A 98 11.26 8.68 2.86
CA ASN A 98 11.74 10.06 2.96
C ASN A 98 12.90 10.37 2.00
N ALA A 99 13.81 9.43 1.78
CA ALA A 99 14.92 9.61 0.83
C ALA A 99 14.41 9.71 -0.62
N ILE A 100 13.44 8.88 -1.01
CA ILE A 100 12.80 8.93 -2.33
C ILE A 100 12.04 10.25 -2.48
N CYS A 101 11.25 10.64 -1.50
CA CYS A 101 10.48 11.88 -1.51
C CYS A 101 11.40 13.11 -1.64
N ARG A 102 12.45 13.21 -0.82
CA ARG A 102 13.40 14.32 -0.89
C ARG A 102 14.11 14.43 -2.24
N ARG A 103 14.51 13.30 -2.82
CA ARG A 103 15.19 13.27 -4.14
C ARG A 103 14.29 13.79 -5.25
N ASN A 104 12.98 13.60 -5.13
CA ASN A 104 12.01 13.92 -6.18
C ASN A 104 11.14 15.16 -5.84
N GLY A 105 11.46 15.91 -4.79
CA GLY A 105 10.72 17.10 -4.40
C GLY A 105 9.27 16.82 -3.98
N ILE A 106 8.99 15.62 -3.44
CA ILE A 106 7.67 15.17 -3.01
C ILE A 106 7.50 15.47 -1.52
N ALA A 107 6.45 16.21 -1.16
CA ALA A 107 5.95 16.29 0.20
C ALA A 107 4.74 15.36 0.34
N PHE A 108 4.68 14.57 1.40
CA PHE A 108 3.56 13.67 1.65
C PHE A 108 2.98 13.89 3.05
N LYS A 109 1.68 13.75 3.16
CA LYS A 109 0.91 13.83 4.42
C LYS A 109 0.36 12.47 4.84
N GLU A 110 0.30 11.52 3.93
CA GLU A 110 -0.15 10.16 4.18
C GLU A 110 0.90 9.17 3.66
N LEU A 111 1.21 8.14 4.45
CA LEU A 111 2.00 6.97 4.05
C LEU A 111 1.09 5.77 4.10
N GLN A 112 1.06 4.97 3.03
CA GLN A 112 0.28 3.74 2.99
C GLN A 112 1.17 2.50 3.06
N LEU A 113 0.79 1.56 3.92
CA LEU A 113 1.32 0.20 3.92
C LEU A 113 0.32 -0.74 3.27
N ASP A 114 0.73 -1.43 2.23
CA ASP A 114 -0.05 -2.47 1.57
C ASP A 114 0.51 -3.83 1.97
N CYS A 115 -0.27 -4.60 2.73
CA CYS A 115 0.12 -5.93 3.17
C CYS A 115 -1.09 -6.86 3.22
N ASP A 116 -0.98 -8.00 2.55
CA ASP A 116 -1.97 -9.06 2.65
C ASP A 116 -1.66 -9.96 3.86
N TRP A 117 -1.71 -9.35 5.06
CA TRP A 117 -1.43 -10.06 6.29
C TRP A 117 -2.46 -11.15 6.58
N THR A 118 -1.98 -12.25 7.12
CA THR A 118 -2.76 -13.44 7.52
C THR A 118 -2.88 -13.51 9.05
N LYS A 119 -3.61 -14.50 9.54
CA LYS A 119 -3.71 -14.75 10.99
C LYS A 119 -2.33 -14.94 11.65
N SER A 120 -1.37 -15.56 10.95
CA SER A 120 -0.02 -15.79 11.45
C SER A 120 0.84 -14.53 11.49
N THR A 121 0.72 -13.66 10.49
CA THR A 121 1.53 -12.43 10.36
C THR A 121 0.89 -11.18 10.93
N ARG A 122 -0.40 -11.24 11.31
CA ARG A 122 -1.16 -10.10 11.84
C ARG A 122 -0.43 -9.37 12.97
N LYS A 123 0.06 -10.10 13.96
CA LYS A 123 0.77 -9.52 15.11
C LYS A 123 1.98 -8.68 14.69
N HIS A 124 2.75 -9.19 13.73
CA HIS A 124 3.95 -8.53 13.23
C HIS A 124 3.60 -7.29 12.42
N PHE A 125 2.58 -7.39 11.55
CA PHE A 125 2.09 -6.24 10.80
C PHE A 125 1.55 -5.14 11.71
N PHE A 126 0.77 -5.48 12.72
CA PHE A 126 0.23 -4.51 13.67
C PHE A 126 1.35 -3.80 14.44
N LYS A 127 2.34 -4.55 14.90
CA LYS A 127 3.50 -3.97 15.57
C LYS A 127 4.33 -3.08 14.65
N LEU A 128 4.48 -3.48 13.37
CA LEU A 128 5.12 -2.64 12.36
C LEU A 128 4.35 -1.31 12.19
N CYS A 129 3.01 -1.34 12.13
CA CYS A 129 2.20 -0.12 12.04
C CYS A 129 2.38 0.78 13.27
N GLU A 130 2.35 0.21 14.48
CA GLU A 130 2.59 0.96 15.73
C GLU A 130 3.96 1.63 15.73
N LYS A 131 4.99 0.90 15.29
CA LYS A 131 6.36 1.41 15.20
C LYS A 131 6.51 2.46 14.10
N MET A 132 5.86 2.26 12.96
CA MET A 132 5.86 3.24 11.87
C MET A 132 5.32 4.59 12.33
N LYS A 133 4.22 4.62 13.09
CA LYS A 133 3.65 5.86 13.65
C LYS A 133 4.61 6.61 14.57
N GLN A 134 5.55 5.94 15.23
CA GLN A 134 6.56 6.59 16.08
C GLN A 134 7.61 7.39 15.29
N TYR A 135 7.84 7.03 14.03
CA TYR A 135 8.76 7.75 13.14
C TYR A 135 8.08 8.86 12.33
N MET A 136 6.74 8.83 12.25
CA MET A 136 5.95 9.80 11.51
C MET A 136 5.73 11.08 12.33
N ASP A 137 5.58 12.20 11.61
CA ASP A 137 5.18 13.47 12.21
C ASP A 137 3.70 13.40 12.66
N SER A 138 3.34 14.15 13.68
CA SER A 138 1.95 14.22 14.21
C SER A 138 0.93 14.74 13.18
N THR A 139 1.39 15.38 12.11
CA THR A 139 0.54 15.84 11.00
C THR A 139 0.41 14.83 9.87
N GLN A 140 1.16 13.72 9.94
CA GLN A 140 1.12 12.66 8.94
C GLN A 140 0.15 11.55 9.34
N THR A 141 -0.50 10.99 8.36
CA THR A 141 -1.48 9.89 8.48
C THR A 141 -0.84 8.57 8.02
N LEU A 142 -0.94 7.53 8.82
CA LEU A 142 -0.64 6.17 8.39
C LEU A 142 -1.91 5.51 7.90
N SER A 143 -1.92 5.04 6.66
CA SER A 143 -3.00 4.22 6.12
C SER A 143 -2.56 2.80 5.79
N SER A 144 -3.52 1.90 5.67
CA SER A 144 -3.28 0.54 5.20
C SER A 144 -4.38 0.08 4.25
N THR A 145 -4.02 -0.74 3.27
CA THR A 145 -5.00 -1.48 2.50
C THR A 145 -5.66 -2.55 3.37
N ILE A 146 -6.94 -2.77 3.15
CA ILE A 146 -7.74 -3.79 3.82
C ILE A 146 -8.33 -4.71 2.75
N ARG A 147 -8.08 -6.00 2.83
CA ARG A 147 -8.67 -7.00 1.95
C ARG A 147 -10.05 -7.43 2.47
N LEU A 148 -10.92 -7.95 1.61
CA LEU A 148 -12.25 -8.40 2.00
C LEU A 148 -12.21 -9.42 3.15
N HIS A 149 -11.32 -10.40 3.10
CA HIS A 149 -11.18 -11.42 4.14
C HIS A 149 -10.66 -10.88 5.49
N GLN A 150 -10.09 -9.66 5.50
CA GLN A 150 -9.61 -9.01 6.72
C GLN A 150 -10.71 -8.20 7.44
N LEU A 151 -11.83 -7.91 6.77
CA LEU A 151 -12.93 -7.12 7.34
C LEU A 151 -13.56 -7.75 8.58
N THR A 152 -13.54 -9.08 8.69
CA THR A 152 -14.05 -9.81 9.86
C THR A 152 -13.06 -9.87 11.02
N GLN A 153 -11.88 -9.26 10.88
CA GLN A 153 -10.82 -9.28 11.86
C GLN A 153 -10.63 -7.90 12.50
N ILE A 154 -9.93 -7.86 13.63
CA ILE A 154 -9.53 -6.59 14.25
C ILE A 154 -8.72 -5.80 13.25
N PRO A 155 -9.03 -4.52 12.96
CA PRO A 155 -8.29 -3.71 12.03
C PRO A 155 -6.87 -3.41 12.53
N PRO A 156 -5.90 -3.16 11.63
CA PRO A 156 -4.56 -2.73 12.02
C PRO A 156 -4.61 -1.35 12.71
N PRO A 157 -3.64 -1.05 13.59
CA PRO A 157 -3.58 0.21 14.34
C PRO A 157 -3.09 1.38 13.46
N VAL A 158 -3.82 1.66 12.41
CA VAL A 158 -3.61 2.76 11.45
C VAL A 158 -4.68 3.83 11.60
N ASP A 159 -4.45 5.01 11.03
CA ASP A 159 -5.41 6.12 11.10
C ASP A 159 -6.52 5.98 10.06
N LYS A 160 -6.25 5.25 8.95
CA LYS A 160 -7.18 5.08 7.84
C LYS A 160 -7.01 3.70 7.18
N GLY A 161 -8.11 3.01 6.94
CA GLY A 161 -8.17 1.80 6.11
C GLY A 161 -8.68 2.12 4.71
N VAL A 162 -8.08 1.53 3.69
CA VAL A 162 -8.55 1.61 2.30
C VAL A 162 -8.97 0.21 1.86
N LEU A 163 -10.27 0.02 1.71
CA LEU A 163 -10.81 -1.27 1.32
C LEU A 163 -10.50 -1.57 -0.15
N MET A 164 -9.84 -2.69 -0.38
CA MET A 164 -9.50 -3.19 -1.71
C MET A 164 -10.57 -4.16 -2.19
N VAL A 165 -11.41 -3.68 -3.11
CA VAL A 165 -12.56 -4.42 -3.65
C VAL A 165 -12.24 -4.84 -5.09
N TYR A 166 -11.39 -5.84 -5.23
CA TYR A 166 -11.05 -6.45 -6.51
C TYR A 166 -10.79 -7.95 -6.33
N ASN A 167 -10.75 -8.70 -7.43
CA ASN A 167 -10.64 -10.15 -7.44
C ASN A 167 -11.71 -10.81 -6.54
N THR A 168 -12.94 -10.31 -6.67
CA THR A 168 -14.07 -10.79 -5.85
C THR A 168 -14.61 -12.13 -6.32
N GLY A 169 -14.36 -12.50 -7.59
CA GLY A 169 -14.77 -13.77 -8.17
C GLY A 169 -13.71 -14.86 -8.04
N ASN A 170 -14.16 -16.12 -8.11
CA ASN A 170 -13.26 -17.26 -8.12
C ASN A 170 -12.63 -17.43 -9.52
N LEU A 171 -11.35 -17.11 -9.65
CA LEU A 171 -10.60 -17.22 -10.92
C LEU A 171 -10.50 -18.67 -11.45
N MET A 172 -10.77 -19.67 -10.60
CA MET A 172 -10.72 -21.09 -10.96
C MET A 172 -12.07 -21.62 -11.46
N GLU A 173 -13.12 -20.82 -11.39
CA GLU A 173 -14.46 -21.19 -11.87
C GLU A 173 -14.72 -20.58 -13.25
N MET A 174 -14.96 -21.43 -14.24
CA MET A 174 -15.27 -21.01 -15.62
C MET A 174 -16.62 -20.25 -15.75
N THR A 175 -17.43 -20.24 -14.70
CA THR A 175 -18.74 -19.57 -14.64
C THR A 175 -18.69 -18.17 -14.03
N THR A 176 -17.50 -17.67 -13.70
CA THR A 176 -17.35 -16.32 -13.11
C THR A 176 -17.51 -15.26 -14.20
N ASP A 177 -18.65 -14.55 -14.21
CA ASP A 177 -18.97 -13.50 -15.18
C ASP A 177 -18.00 -12.32 -15.13
N ASN A 178 -17.53 -11.97 -13.93
CA ASN A 178 -16.53 -10.91 -13.71
C ASN A 178 -15.63 -11.26 -12.53
N SER A 179 -14.42 -11.69 -12.84
CA SER A 179 -13.42 -12.06 -11.82
C SER A 179 -12.81 -10.85 -11.09
N ILE A 180 -12.92 -9.65 -11.67
CA ILE A 180 -12.30 -8.44 -11.08
C ILE A 180 -13.23 -7.86 -10.02
N PHE A 181 -14.50 -7.69 -10.32
CA PHE A 181 -15.46 -7.05 -9.42
C PHE A 181 -16.87 -7.57 -9.65
N SER A 182 -17.50 -8.06 -8.60
CA SER A 182 -18.92 -8.41 -8.57
C SER A 182 -19.56 -7.90 -7.29
N ARG A 183 -20.61 -7.10 -7.41
CA ARG A 183 -21.37 -6.60 -6.25
C ARG A 183 -21.93 -7.74 -5.40
N LYS A 184 -22.37 -8.80 -6.04
CA LYS A 184 -22.93 -9.99 -5.37
C LYS A 184 -21.92 -10.66 -4.44
N ASP A 185 -20.65 -10.67 -4.84
CA ASP A 185 -19.58 -11.31 -4.07
C ASP A 185 -19.12 -10.47 -2.88
N ILE A 186 -19.32 -9.14 -2.94
CA ILE A 186 -18.94 -8.22 -1.86
C ILE A 186 -20.07 -8.00 -0.85
N GLU A 187 -21.31 -8.11 -1.27
CA GLU A 187 -22.48 -7.80 -0.43
C GLU A 187 -22.48 -8.52 0.94
N PRO A 188 -22.07 -9.81 1.05
CA PRO A 188 -21.93 -10.49 2.33
C PRO A 188 -20.94 -9.81 3.29
N TYR A 189 -19.84 -9.26 2.76
CA TYR A 189 -18.81 -8.61 3.57
C TYR A 189 -19.21 -7.20 4.04
N LEU A 190 -20.15 -6.55 3.34
CA LEU A 190 -20.60 -5.20 3.69
C LEU A 190 -21.77 -5.19 4.70
N ARG A 191 -22.46 -6.31 4.88
CA ARG A 191 -23.62 -6.39 5.77
C ARG A 191 -23.27 -6.57 7.25
N ASP A 192 -22.11 -7.13 7.57
CA ASP A 192 -21.70 -7.50 8.92
C ASP A 192 -20.90 -6.43 9.70
N HIS A 193 -20.74 -5.23 9.14
CA HIS A 193 -19.95 -4.16 9.74
C HIS A 193 -20.89 -3.05 10.27
N ARG A 194 -21.37 -3.26 11.48
CA ARG A 194 -21.97 -2.21 12.33
C ARG A 194 -20.99 -1.78 13.42
#